data_6aa1308fdc4465e8c0a8c4313bbb6414
#
_entry.id   6aa1308fdc4465e8c0a8c4313bbb6414
#
_cell.length_a   1.000
_cell.length_b   1.000
_cell.length_c   1.000
_cell.angle_alpha   90.00
_cell.angle_beta   90.00
_cell.angle_gamma   90.00
#
_symmetry.space_group_name_H-M   'P 1'
#
loop_
_entity.id
_entity.type
_entity.pdbx_description
1 polymer ?
#
loop_
_entity_poly.entity_id
_entity_poly.type
_entity_poly.pdbx_seq_one_letter_code
_entity_poly.pdbx_strand_id
1 'polypeptide(L)'
;GFLAFDKLGGVPENLMVGRKVWIGRNRVPGVIGAKPGHLMTPEEARTVRGAKDLYIDVACSSAGEVRALGIREGDRAVFADTVSEMANPNFLCGRAMDNRAGCTVVCELMKLCADGDFAGTLVVGATCREEVGMVGARALGHAGHPDYVIAVDTVPAGDTPDQPRRGLLPISIGKGPAVLLADGCDCSHQYGVFSSVHPAIRRAIENQS
;
A
#
# COMPACT_ATOMS: atom_id res chain seq x y z
N GLY A 1 15.04 24.02 12.56
CA GLY A 1 14.10 23.11 12.70
C GLY A 1 13.47 22.36 11.56
N PHE A 2 14.00 22.44 10.34
CA PHE A 2 13.51 21.60 9.23
C PHE A 2 14.25 20.27 9.17
N LEU A 3 13.55 19.21 8.76
CA LEU A 3 14.11 17.88 8.60
C LEU A 3 14.32 17.60 7.11
N ALA A 4 15.54 17.20 6.75
CA ALA A 4 15.77 16.52 5.49
C ALA A 4 15.29 15.07 5.58
N PHE A 5 14.82 14.51 4.49
CA PHE A 5 14.35 13.14 4.44
C PHE A 5 14.68 12.48 3.10
N ASP A 6 14.65 11.17 3.09
CA ASP A 6 14.73 10.38 1.87
C ASP A 6 13.50 9.45 1.79
N LYS A 7 13.24 8.91 0.59
CA LYS A 7 12.09 8.04 0.34
C LYS A 7 12.40 6.59 0.64
N LEU A 8 11.42 5.91 1.21
CA LEU A 8 11.36 4.45 1.23
C LEU A 8 10.21 4.00 0.33
N GLY A 9 10.55 3.36 -0.78
CA GLY A 9 9.57 2.90 -1.78
C GLY A 9 9.17 3.96 -2.82
N GLY A 10 8.19 3.62 -3.62
CA GLY A 10 7.78 4.33 -4.85
C GLY A 10 6.84 5.51 -4.64
N VAL A 11 6.94 6.26 -3.55
CA VAL A 11 6.04 7.42 -3.31
C VAL A 11 6.33 8.54 -4.31
N PRO A 12 5.36 8.97 -5.14
CA PRO A 12 5.54 10.07 -6.08
C PRO A 12 5.72 11.40 -5.36
N GLU A 13 6.73 12.18 -5.73
CA GLU A 13 7.08 13.43 -5.08
C GLU A 13 6.01 14.52 -5.21
N ASN A 14 5.31 14.55 -6.32
CA ASN A 14 4.22 15.50 -6.56
C ASN A 14 3.03 15.31 -5.60
N LEU A 15 2.91 14.15 -4.95
CA LEU A 15 1.88 13.86 -3.96
C LEU A 15 2.32 14.14 -2.53
N MET A 16 3.55 14.59 -2.29
CA MET A 16 4.10 14.79 -0.96
C MET A 16 3.84 16.19 -0.41
N VAL A 17 3.96 17.21 -1.24
CA VAL A 17 3.93 18.62 -0.80
C VAL A 17 2.59 18.96 -0.13
N GLY A 18 2.66 19.57 1.05
CA GLY A 18 1.48 19.93 1.83
C GLY A 18 0.89 18.79 2.66
N ARG A 19 1.42 17.55 2.55
CA ARG A 19 0.92 16.42 3.33
C ARG A 19 1.41 16.49 4.77
N LYS A 20 0.51 16.17 5.69
CA LYS A 20 0.83 15.96 7.11
C LYS A 20 1.49 14.61 7.30
N VAL A 21 2.46 14.54 8.19
CA VAL A 21 3.20 13.32 8.53
C VAL A 21 3.28 13.12 10.05
N TRP A 22 3.41 11.86 10.46
CA TRP A 22 3.81 11.45 11.80
C TRP A 22 5.25 10.96 11.78
N ILE A 23 6.09 11.48 12.70
CA ILE A 23 7.53 11.21 12.73
C ILE A 23 7.88 10.45 14.00
N GLY A 24 8.69 9.42 13.85
CA GLY A 24 9.21 8.60 14.92
C GLY A 24 8.17 7.88 15.76
N ARG A 25 8.61 7.27 16.86
CA ARG A 25 7.73 6.54 17.79
C ARG A 25 6.73 7.42 18.50
N ASN A 26 7.10 8.66 18.77
CA ASN A 26 6.26 9.65 19.46
C ASN A 26 5.18 10.22 18.54
N ARG A 27 5.16 9.86 17.27
CA ARG A 27 4.21 10.38 16.27
C ARG A 27 4.18 11.91 16.25
N VAL A 28 5.36 12.53 16.29
CA VAL A 28 5.48 13.99 16.23
C VAL A 28 4.87 14.48 14.92
N PRO A 29 3.93 15.43 14.95
CA PRO A 29 3.33 15.94 13.74
C PRO A 29 4.29 16.84 12.97
N GLY A 30 4.28 16.71 11.65
CA GLY A 30 5.00 17.59 10.74
C GLY A 30 4.24 17.77 9.43
N VAL A 31 4.70 18.69 8.62
CA VAL A 31 4.17 18.94 7.28
C VAL A 31 5.30 18.96 6.26
N ILE A 32 5.08 18.32 5.10
CA ILE A 32 6.07 18.37 4.01
C ILE A 32 5.94 19.68 3.28
N GLY A 33 7.00 20.45 3.31
CA GLY A 33 7.12 21.76 2.67
C GLY A 33 8.02 21.73 1.45
N ALA A 34 7.86 22.75 0.61
CA ALA A 34 8.68 23.03 -0.53
C ALA A 34 8.81 24.55 -0.72
N LYS A 35 9.74 24.99 -1.60
CA LYS A 35 9.83 26.39 -2.01
C LYS A 35 8.48 26.89 -2.52
N PRO A 36 7.95 28.02 -1.99
CA PRO A 36 6.66 28.57 -2.43
C PRO A 36 6.62 28.92 -3.91
N GLY A 37 5.46 28.72 -4.56
CA GLY A 37 5.29 28.94 -5.98
C GLY A 37 5.65 30.34 -6.48
N HIS A 38 5.33 31.38 -5.71
CA HIS A 38 5.66 32.78 -6.04
C HIS A 38 7.16 33.14 -5.96
N LEU A 39 7.96 32.26 -5.36
CA LEU A 39 9.43 32.40 -5.31
C LEU A 39 10.14 31.51 -6.33
N MET A 40 9.40 30.74 -7.14
CA MET A 40 9.95 29.86 -8.17
C MET A 40 10.22 30.60 -9.45
N THR A 41 11.25 30.16 -10.19
CA THR A 41 11.39 30.50 -11.60
C THR A 41 10.36 29.74 -12.43
N PRO A 42 10.07 30.18 -13.70
CA PRO A 42 9.18 29.45 -14.59
C PRO A 42 9.64 28.00 -14.85
N GLU A 43 10.94 27.74 -14.86
CA GLU A 43 11.53 26.41 -15.04
C GLU A 43 11.29 25.54 -13.80
N GLU A 44 11.55 26.07 -12.60
CA GLU A 44 11.30 25.37 -11.33
C GLU A 44 9.81 25.01 -11.17
N ALA A 45 8.91 25.87 -11.61
CA ALA A 45 7.46 25.65 -11.52
C ALA A 45 6.96 24.52 -12.43
N ARG A 46 7.69 24.17 -13.49
CA ARG A 46 7.35 23.12 -14.45
C ARG A 46 8.00 21.76 -14.11
N THR A 47 8.92 21.75 -13.14
CA THR A 47 9.69 20.55 -12.80
C THR A 47 9.12 19.88 -11.55
N VAL A 48 8.93 18.57 -11.60
CA VAL A 48 8.61 17.79 -10.40
C VAL A 48 9.86 17.76 -9.50
N ARG A 49 9.71 18.19 -8.26
CA ARG A 49 10.81 18.27 -7.31
C ARG A 49 11.14 16.90 -6.74
N GLY A 50 12.42 16.60 -6.63
CA GLY A 50 12.88 15.42 -5.94
C GLY A 50 12.72 15.55 -4.40
N ALA A 51 12.77 14.44 -3.70
CA ALA A 51 12.66 14.43 -2.23
C ALA A 51 13.71 15.33 -1.54
N LYS A 52 14.90 15.46 -2.11
CA LYS A 52 15.98 16.34 -1.62
C LYS A 52 15.68 17.85 -1.73
N ASP A 53 14.68 18.23 -2.51
CA ASP A 53 14.22 19.61 -2.63
C ASP A 53 13.04 19.92 -1.68
N LEU A 54 12.62 18.93 -0.93
CA LEU A 54 11.54 18.97 0.04
C LEU A 54 12.12 18.91 1.47
N TYR A 55 11.33 19.32 2.43
CA TYR A 55 11.68 19.24 3.85
C TYR A 55 10.44 18.91 4.67
N ILE A 56 10.62 18.43 5.90
CA ILE A 56 9.51 18.33 6.85
C ILE A 56 9.68 19.45 7.88
N ASP A 57 8.65 20.25 8.02
CA ASP A 57 8.53 21.27 9.04
C ASP A 57 7.85 20.70 10.29
N VAL A 58 8.52 20.80 11.43
CA VAL A 58 8.02 20.38 12.75
C VAL A 58 7.90 21.57 13.71
N ALA A 59 7.91 22.80 13.18
CA ALA A 59 7.79 24.06 13.92
C ALA A 59 8.87 24.26 15.01
N CYS A 60 10.09 23.78 14.77
CA CYS A 60 11.24 23.97 15.64
C CYS A 60 12.21 24.98 15.04
N SER A 61 12.94 25.69 15.90
CA SER A 61 13.96 26.69 15.51
C SER A 61 15.37 26.14 15.51
N SER A 62 15.60 24.99 16.13
CA SER A 62 16.93 24.39 16.27
C SER A 62 16.92 22.86 16.22
N ALA A 63 18.07 22.27 15.95
CA ALA A 63 18.26 20.82 16.04
C ALA A 63 18.10 20.30 17.49
N GLY A 64 18.42 21.12 18.49
CA GLY A 64 18.21 20.78 19.90
C GLY A 64 16.73 20.60 20.24
N GLU A 65 15.88 21.50 19.77
CA GLU A 65 14.43 21.40 19.94
C GLU A 65 13.87 20.16 19.22
N VAL A 66 14.32 19.87 18.01
CA VAL A 66 13.94 18.66 17.28
C VAL A 66 14.28 17.39 18.08
N ARG A 67 15.49 17.33 18.63
CA ARG A 67 15.91 16.19 19.47
C ARG A 67 15.12 16.07 20.76
N ALA A 68 14.72 17.22 21.34
CA ALA A 68 13.87 17.23 22.54
C ALA A 68 12.47 16.64 22.29
N LEU A 69 11.95 16.73 21.07
CA LEU A 69 10.72 16.04 20.65
C LEU A 69 10.90 14.51 20.53
N GLY A 70 12.11 14.01 20.66
CA GLY A 70 12.45 12.61 20.53
C GLY A 70 12.76 12.15 19.10
N ILE A 71 12.82 13.07 18.15
CA ILE A 71 13.18 12.76 16.76
C ILE A 71 14.69 12.53 16.65
N ARG A 72 15.06 11.48 15.91
CA ARG A 72 16.45 11.08 15.65
C ARG A 72 16.67 10.83 14.16
N GLU A 73 17.90 10.90 13.74
CA GLU A 73 18.32 10.51 12.42
C GLU A 73 17.97 9.00 12.19
N GLY A 74 17.35 8.69 11.06
CA GLY A 74 16.84 7.34 10.74
C GLY A 74 15.43 7.05 11.22
N ASP A 75 14.78 7.99 11.90
CA ASP A 75 13.36 7.86 12.23
C ASP A 75 12.49 7.86 10.96
N ARG A 76 11.42 7.09 11.01
CA ARG A 76 10.46 7.01 9.92
C ARG A 76 9.45 8.14 10.01
N ALA A 77 9.15 8.74 8.88
CA ALA A 77 8.00 9.62 8.69
C ALA A 77 6.95 8.92 7.82
N VAL A 78 5.70 8.96 8.23
CA VAL A 78 4.58 8.37 7.49
C VAL A 78 3.48 9.40 7.33
N PHE A 79 2.75 9.36 6.21
CA PHE A 79 1.58 10.22 6.03
C PHE A 79 0.58 10.04 7.18
N ALA A 80 0.03 11.14 7.64
CA ALA A 80 -0.88 11.17 8.80
C ALA A 80 -2.31 10.73 8.46
N ASP A 81 -2.55 10.34 7.22
CA ASP A 81 -3.89 9.89 6.78
C ASP A 81 -4.28 8.61 7.50
N THR A 82 -5.53 8.58 7.96
CA THR A 82 -6.17 7.41 8.56
C THR A 82 -7.24 6.88 7.62
N VAL A 83 -7.75 5.68 7.91
CA VAL A 83 -8.91 5.16 7.20
C VAL A 83 -10.14 5.97 7.60
N SER A 84 -10.92 6.38 6.61
CA SER A 84 -12.16 7.14 6.78
C SER A 84 -13.22 6.69 5.78
N GLU A 85 -14.47 6.86 6.15
CA GLU A 85 -15.59 6.71 5.22
C GLU A 85 -15.59 7.87 4.21
N MET A 86 -15.99 7.58 3.00
CA MET A 86 -16.24 8.57 1.98
C MET A 86 -17.68 9.12 2.06
N ALA A 87 -18.04 10.05 1.19
CA ALA A 87 -19.42 10.57 1.11
C ALA A 87 -20.46 9.45 0.88
N ASN A 88 -20.08 8.40 0.17
CA ASN A 88 -20.81 7.15 0.16
C ASN A 88 -20.19 6.22 1.22
N PRO A 89 -20.89 5.88 2.31
CA PRO A 89 -20.34 5.10 3.43
C PRO A 89 -19.96 3.65 3.08
N ASN A 90 -20.36 3.17 1.90
CA ASN A 90 -19.92 1.87 1.40
C ASN A 90 -18.45 1.88 0.89
N PHE A 91 -17.82 3.05 0.87
CA PHE A 91 -16.45 3.23 0.41
C PHE A 91 -15.56 3.78 1.52
N LEU A 92 -14.40 3.18 1.66
CA LEU A 92 -13.36 3.61 2.57
C LEU A 92 -12.18 4.20 1.79
N CYS A 93 -11.61 5.25 2.32
CA CYS A 93 -10.37 5.82 1.83
C CYS A 93 -9.31 5.76 2.93
N GLY A 94 -8.08 5.39 2.58
CA GLY A 94 -7.03 5.34 3.58
C GLY A 94 -5.67 5.02 2.98
N ARG A 95 -4.65 5.29 3.78
CA ARG A 95 -3.27 4.94 3.44
C ARG A 95 -3.04 3.44 3.60
N ALA A 96 -2.21 2.88 2.73
CA ALA A 96 -1.78 1.49 2.79
C ALA A 96 -2.98 0.49 2.79
N MET A 97 -4.01 0.79 2.00
CA MET A 97 -5.08 -0.17 1.69
C MET A 97 -4.49 -1.39 0.98
N ASP A 98 -3.49 -1.16 0.18
CA ASP A 98 -2.54 -2.13 -0.31
C ASP A 98 -1.45 -2.39 0.76
N ASN A 99 -1.37 -3.59 1.38
CA ASN A 99 -2.42 -4.62 1.30
C ASN A 99 -3.07 -4.86 2.68
N ARG A 100 -3.45 -3.81 3.38
CA ARG A 100 -4.17 -3.92 4.67
C ARG A 100 -5.61 -4.39 4.47
N ALA A 101 -6.19 -4.14 3.29
CA ALA A 101 -7.50 -4.67 2.94
C ALA A 101 -7.46 -6.21 2.90
N GLY A 102 -6.49 -6.79 2.21
CA GLY A 102 -6.28 -8.24 2.20
C GLY A 102 -6.02 -8.81 3.60
N CYS A 103 -5.23 -8.13 4.44
CA CYS A 103 -5.04 -8.54 5.83
C CYS A 103 -6.37 -8.60 6.60
N THR A 104 -7.28 -7.66 6.36
CA THR A 104 -8.61 -7.68 6.99
C THR A 104 -9.43 -8.87 6.51
N VAL A 105 -9.42 -9.13 5.20
CA VAL A 105 -10.12 -10.28 4.60
C VAL A 105 -9.66 -11.59 5.22
N VAL A 106 -8.36 -11.82 5.34
CA VAL A 106 -7.84 -13.06 5.93
C VAL A 106 -8.14 -13.18 7.43
N CYS A 107 -8.20 -12.08 8.17
CA CYS A 107 -8.64 -12.08 9.56
C CYS A 107 -10.13 -12.47 9.71
N GLU A 108 -11.00 -11.95 8.85
CA GLU A 108 -12.42 -12.33 8.84
C GLU A 108 -12.61 -13.79 8.39
N LEU A 109 -11.84 -14.25 7.42
CA LEU A 109 -11.84 -15.66 7.01
C LEU A 109 -11.50 -16.59 8.18
N MET A 110 -10.49 -16.25 8.97
CA MET A 110 -10.14 -17.03 10.17
C MET A 110 -11.32 -17.13 11.15
N LYS A 111 -12.04 -16.05 11.39
CA LYS A 111 -13.22 -16.06 12.26
C LYS A 111 -14.32 -16.96 11.71
N LEU A 112 -14.60 -16.86 10.41
CA LEU A 112 -15.62 -17.69 9.75
C LEU A 112 -15.27 -19.19 9.81
N CYS A 113 -13.98 -19.54 9.72
CA CYS A 113 -13.55 -20.94 9.76
C CYS A 113 -13.37 -21.48 11.18
N ALA A 114 -13.25 -20.63 12.20
CA ALA A 114 -13.04 -21.07 13.59
C ALA A 114 -14.26 -21.81 14.17
N ASP A 115 -15.46 -21.43 13.76
CA ASP A 115 -16.73 -21.97 14.24
C ASP A 115 -17.40 -22.94 13.25
N GLY A 116 -16.75 -23.22 12.11
CA GLY A 116 -17.31 -24.01 11.02
C GLY A 116 -16.73 -25.41 10.87
N ASP A 117 -17.47 -26.29 10.17
CA ASP A 117 -17.02 -27.60 9.73
C ASP A 117 -16.04 -27.50 8.56
N PHE A 118 -14.83 -27.01 8.82
CA PHE A 118 -13.78 -26.98 7.81
C PHE A 118 -13.00 -28.29 7.82
N ALA A 119 -13.16 -29.07 6.76
CA ALA A 119 -12.44 -30.34 6.59
C ALA A 119 -11.05 -30.10 6.01
N GLY A 120 -10.05 -29.96 6.87
CA GLY A 120 -8.67 -29.73 6.45
C GLY A 120 -7.91 -28.81 7.39
N THR A 121 -6.76 -28.33 6.94
CA THR A 121 -5.94 -27.36 7.67
C THR A 121 -5.91 -26.04 6.91
N LEU A 122 -6.42 -24.98 7.51
CA LEU A 122 -6.31 -23.63 7.00
C LEU A 122 -5.11 -22.94 7.64
N VAL A 123 -4.12 -22.55 6.83
CA VAL A 123 -2.99 -21.73 7.25
C VAL A 123 -3.19 -20.32 6.71
N VAL A 124 -3.26 -19.35 7.60
CA VAL A 124 -3.42 -17.93 7.25
C VAL A 124 -2.15 -17.17 7.60
N GLY A 125 -1.67 -16.33 6.71
CA GLY A 125 -0.46 -15.55 6.94
C GLY A 125 -0.54 -14.15 6.34
N ALA A 126 -0.20 -13.14 7.16
CA ALA A 126 0.14 -11.81 6.68
C ALA A 126 1.66 -11.74 6.52
N THR A 127 2.12 -11.79 5.30
CA THR A 127 3.55 -11.88 5.00
C THR A 127 4.17 -10.49 4.78
N CYS A 128 5.47 -10.38 4.99
CA CYS A 128 6.22 -9.14 4.79
C CYS A 128 7.13 -9.22 3.57
N ARG A 129 7.61 -8.05 3.11
CA ARG A 129 8.54 -7.90 1.98
C ARG A 129 7.97 -8.42 0.66
N GLU A 130 6.72 -8.12 0.40
CA GLU A 130 6.09 -8.40 -0.89
C GLU A 130 6.80 -7.63 -2.00
N GLU A 131 6.95 -6.31 -1.88
CA GLU A 131 7.53 -5.35 -2.83
C GLU A 131 9.01 -5.61 -3.22
N VAL A 132 9.68 -6.50 -2.50
CA VAL A 132 11.08 -6.86 -2.75
C VAL A 132 11.25 -8.36 -3.06
N GLY A 133 10.23 -8.94 -3.68
CA GLY A 133 10.27 -10.31 -4.18
C GLY A 133 9.53 -11.33 -3.33
N MET A 134 8.45 -10.94 -2.65
CA MET A 134 7.55 -11.85 -1.91
C MET A 134 8.27 -12.76 -0.90
N VAL A 135 9.29 -12.22 -0.23
CA VAL A 135 10.20 -13.00 0.63
C VAL A 135 9.45 -13.74 1.74
N GLY A 136 8.50 -13.07 2.39
CA GLY A 136 7.69 -13.67 3.45
C GLY A 136 6.76 -14.77 2.93
N ALA A 137 6.14 -14.58 1.78
CA ALA A 137 5.27 -15.58 1.18
C ALA A 137 6.04 -16.85 0.78
N ARG A 138 7.25 -16.68 0.22
CA ARG A 138 8.14 -17.83 -0.10
C ARG A 138 8.51 -18.61 1.16
N ALA A 139 8.85 -17.93 2.24
CA ALA A 139 9.20 -18.58 3.51
C ALA A 139 8.00 -19.35 4.09
N LEU A 140 6.80 -18.75 4.07
CA LEU A 140 5.57 -19.38 4.54
C LEU A 140 5.20 -20.61 3.71
N GLY A 141 5.24 -20.50 2.38
CA GLY A 141 4.96 -21.61 1.47
C GLY A 141 5.94 -22.77 1.64
N HIS A 142 7.23 -22.45 1.82
CA HIS A 142 8.25 -23.48 2.05
C HIS A 142 8.07 -24.20 3.40
N ALA A 143 7.68 -23.48 4.44
CA ALA A 143 7.46 -24.08 5.76
C ALA A 143 6.14 -24.87 5.85
N GLY A 144 5.09 -24.42 5.15
CA GLY A 144 3.75 -24.97 5.24
C GLY A 144 3.44 -26.10 4.26
N HIS A 145 4.15 -26.19 3.16
CA HIS A 145 3.90 -27.15 2.05
C HIS A 145 2.41 -27.29 1.71
N PRO A 146 1.68 -26.20 1.41
CA PRO A 146 0.26 -26.26 1.19
C PRO A 146 -0.10 -26.97 -0.13
N ASP A 147 -1.22 -27.70 -0.15
CA ASP A 147 -1.79 -28.28 -1.38
C ASP A 147 -2.37 -27.17 -2.29
N TYR A 148 -2.91 -26.10 -1.67
CA TYR A 148 -3.48 -24.95 -2.37
C TYR A 148 -3.01 -23.65 -1.72
N VAL A 149 -2.79 -22.64 -2.54
CA VAL A 149 -2.45 -21.29 -2.10
C VAL A 149 -3.45 -20.31 -2.70
N ILE A 150 -3.99 -19.44 -1.86
CA ILE A 150 -4.81 -18.31 -2.27
C ILE A 150 -4.09 -17.03 -1.85
N ALA A 151 -3.60 -16.26 -2.81
CA ALA A 151 -3.08 -14.93 -2.57
C ALA A 151 -4.23 -13.94 -2.59
N VAL A 152 -4.30 -13.10 -1.56
CA VAL A 152 -5.31 -12.04 -1.42
C VAL A 152 -4.59 -10.70 -1.50
N ASP A 153 -4.89 -9.95 -2.55
CA ASP A 153 -4.25 -8.67 -2.78
C ASP A 153 -5.23 -7.62 -3.32
N THR A 154 -4.80 -6.37 -3.36
CA THR A 154 -5.53 -5.29 -3.99
C THR A 154 -5.25 -5.26 -5.49
N VAL A 155 -6.19 -4.73 -6.24
CA VAL A 155 -6.06 -4.58 -7.70
C VAL A 155 -6.56 -3.20 -8.11
N PRO A 156 -5.89 -2.52 -9.06
CA PRO A 156 -6.38 -1.26 -9.57
C PRO A 156 -7.75 -1.40 -10.25
N ALA A 157 -8.64 -0.44 -9.99
CA ALA A 157 -9.91 -0.36 -10.71
C ALA A 157 -9.72 0.41 -12.02
N GLY A 158 -10.41 -0.03 -13.07
CA GLY A 158 -10.36 0.56 -14.41
C GLY A 158 -11.51 1.52 -14.70
N ASP A 159 -12.31 1.90 -13.72
CA ASP A 159 -13.43 2.85 -13.84
C ASP A 159 -13.09 4.28 -13.38
N THR A 160 -11.81 4.56 -13.16
CA THR A 160 -11.32 5.91 -12.88
C THR A 160 -11.25 6.77 -14.17
N PRO A 161 -11.37 8.11 -14.07
CA PRO A 161 -11.42 9.00 -15.25
C PRO A 161 -10.19 8.97 -16.14
N ASP A 162 -9.04 8.62 -15.60
CA ASP A 162 -7.74 8.56 -16.27
C ASP A 162 -7.49 7.24 -17.01
N GLN A 163 -8.33 6.21 -16.78
CA GLN A 163 -8.17 4.93 -17.44
C GLN A 163 -8.84 4.92 -18.83
N PRO A 164 -8.16 4.37 -19.85
CA PRO A 164 -8.77 4.17 -21.15
C PRO A 164 -9.96 3.22 -21.01
N ARG A 165 -11.13 3.73 -21.36
CA ARG A 165 -12.40 3.04 -21.19
C ARG A 165 -12.36 1.61 -21.75
N ARG A 166 -12.50 0.61 -20.86
CA ARG A 166 -12.96 -0.77 -21.12
C ARG A 166 -12.03 -1.77 -21.83
N GLY A 167 -10.72 -1.58 -21.88
CA GLY A 167 -9.89 -2.57 -22.58
C GLY A 167 -8.90 -3.34 -21.72
N LEU A 168 -8.24 -2.68 -20.79
CA LEU A 168 -7.10 -3.25 -20.06
C LEU A 168 -7.43 -3.68 -18.63
N LEU A 169 -8.36 -2.98 -17.96
CA LEU A 169 -8.76 -3.27 -16.58
C LEU A 169 -10.29 -3.33 -16.47
N PRO A 170 -10.91 -4.50 -16.68
CA PRO A 170 -12.37 -4.64 -16.63
C PRO A 170 -12.95 -4.67 -15.19
N ILE A 171 -12.22 -4.13 -14.23
CA ILE A 171 -12.53 -4.14 -12.81
C ILE A 171 -13.13 -2.79 -12.42
N SER A 172 -14.21 -2.81 -11.66
CA SER A 172 -14.88 -1.62 -11.13
C SER A 172 -15.04 -1.72 -9.62
N ILE A 173 -14.86 -0.61 -8.92
CA ILE A 173 -15.05 -0.55 -7.46
C ILE A 173 -16.51 -0.88 -7.12
N GLY A 174 -16.71 -1.70 -6.07
CA GLY A 174 -18.03 -2.08 -5.58
C GLY A 174 -18.74 -3.18 -6.38
N LYS A 175 -18.04 -3.82 -7.32
CA LYS A 175 -18.59 -4.95 -8.12
C LYS A 175 -18.17 -6.32 -7.62
N GLY A 176 -17.67 -6.40 -6.41
CA GLY A 176 -17.21 -7.64 -5.79
C GLY A 176 -15.71 -7.88 -5.99
N PRO A 177 -15.20 -9.02 -5.49
CA PRO A 177 -13.80 -9.38 -5.63
C PRO A 177 -13.45 -9.71 -7.07
N ALA A 178 -12.24 -9.33 -7.48
CA ALA A 178 -11.69 -9.75 -8.77
C ALA A 178 -10.94 -11.07 -8.62
N VAL A 179 -11.09 -11.94 -9.61
CA VAL A 179 -10.29 -13.18 -9.72
C VAL A 179 -9.33 -13.04 -10.88
N LEU A 180 -8.06 -12.99 -10.58
CA LEU A 180 -7.02 -12.95 -11.59
C LEU A 180 -6.82 -14.36 -12.16
N LEU A 181 -7.03 -14.52 -13.46
CA LEU A 181 -6.84 -15.80 -14.15
C LEU A 181 -5.36 -16.16 -14.36
N ALA A 182 -4.53 -15.14 -14.45
CA ALA A 182 -3.08 -15.24 -14.47
C ALA A 182 -2.49 -13.97 -13.85
N ASP A 183 -1.43 -14.12 -13.10
CA ASP A 183 -0.69 -13.03 -12.50
C ASP A 183 0.80 -13.22 -12.78
N GLY A 184 1.49 -12.12 -13.04
CA GLY A 184 2.91 -12.08 -13.27
C GLY A 184 3.54 -11.00 -12.41
N CYS A 185 4.42 -11.36 -11.51
CA CYS A 185 5.25 -10.39 -10.80
C CYS A 185 6.50 -10.08 -11.64
N ASP A 186 6.56 -8.86 -12.17
CA ASP A 186 7.77 -8.29 -12.75
C ASP A 186 8.55 -7.49 -11.69
N CYS A 187 8.71 -8.05 -10.51
CA CYS A 187 9.49 -7.44 -9.42
C CYS A 187 11.00 -7.41 -9.70
N SER A 188 11.44 -8.09 -10.73
CA SER A 188 12.79 -7.97 -11.28
C SER A 188 12.70 -8.28 -12.76
N HIS A 189 13.23 -7.46 -13.60
CA HIS A 189 13.27 -7.62 -15.05
C HIS A 189 13.82 -8.96 -15.58
N GLN A 190 13.90 -9.98 -14.75
CA GLN A 190 14.53 -11.24 -15.07
C GLN A 190 13.66 -12.50 -14.97
N TYR A 191 12.60 -12.53 -14.16
CA TYR A 191 11.77 -13.74 -14.05
C TYR A 191 10.32 -13.39 -13.67
N GLY A 192 9.44 -13.36 -14.64
CA GLY A 192 8.00 -13.36 -14.41
C GLY A 192 7.58 -14.71 -13.80
N VAL A 193 6.99 -14.70 -12.63
CA VAL A 193 6.30 -15.87 -12.09
C VAL A 193 4.85 -15.77 -12.51
N PHE A 194 4.42 -16.62 -13.41
CA PHE A 194 3.01 -16.73 -13.78
C PHE A 194 2.33 -17.72 -12.86
N SER A 195 1.30 -17.28 -12.15
CA SER A 195 0.37 -18.18 -11.48
C SER A 195 -0.91 -18.28 -12.30
N SER A 196 -1.55 -19.42 -12.26
CA SER A 196 -2.87 -19.63 -12.87
C SER A 196 -3.84 -20.11 -11.79
N VAL A 197 -5.08 -19.69 -11.88
CA VAL A 197 -6.11 -20.16 -10.94
C VAL A 197 -6.35 -21.65 -11.16
N HIS A 198 -6.18 -22.42 -10.09
CA HIS A 198 -6.45 -23.86 -10.15
C HIS A 198 -7.92 -24.12 -10.57
N PRO A 199 -8.19 -25.04 -11.50
CA PRO A 199 -9.54 -25.27 -12.04
C PRO A 199 -10.62 -25.55 -10.99
N ALA A 200 -10.26 -26.15 -9.86
CA ALA A 200 -11.21 -26.41 -8.77
C ALA A 200 -11.60 -25.11 -8.05
N ILE A 201 -10.65 -24.21 -7.81
CA ILE A 201 -10.90 -22.90 -7.20
C ILE A 201 -11.76 -22.06 -8.14
N ARG A 202 -11.41 -22.00 -9.41
CA ARG A 202 -12.20 -21.31 -10.43
C ARG A 202 -13.64 -21.79 -10.46
N ARG A 203 -13.89 -23.09 -10.52
CA ARG A 203 -15.26 -23.65 -10.48
C ARG A 203 -16.00 -23.31 -9.18
N ALA A 204 -15.31 -23.32 -8.04
CA ALA A 204 -15.93 -22.95 -6.76
C ALA A 204 -16.41 -21.50 -6.75
N ILE A 205 -15.67 -20.58 -7.36
CA ILE A 205 -16.02 -19.16 -7.47
C ILE A 205 -17.18 -18.98 -8.47
N GLU A 206 -17.11 -19.58 -9.65
CA GLU A 206 -18.15 -19.51 -10.69
C GLU A 206 -19.51 -20.06 -10.21
N ASN A 207 -19.50 -21.01 -9.28
CA ASN A 207 -20.74 -21.58 -8.70
C ASN A 207 -21.36 -20.70 -7.59
N GLN A 208 -20.69 -19.64 -7.15
CA GLN A 208 -21.20 -18.69 -6.13
C GLN A 208 -21.76 -17.40 -6.74
N SER A 209 -21.59 -17.20 -8.04
CA SER A 209 -22.09 -16.05 -8.82
C SER A 209 -23.39 -16.40 -9.51
#